data_929d1d6a6a690f199ac42e192ba2d26c
#
_entry.id   929d1d6a6a690f199ac42e192ba2d26c
#
_cell.length_a   1.000
_cell.length_b   1.000
_cell.length_c   1.000
_cell.angle_alpha   90.00
_cell.angle_beta   90.00
_cell.angle_gamma   90.00
#
_symmetry.space_group_name_H-M   'P 1'
#
loop_
_entity.id
_entity.type
_entity.pdbx_description
1 polymer ?
#
loop_
_entity_poly.entity_id
_entity_poly.type
_entity_poly.pdbx_seq_one_letter_code
_entity_poly.pdbx_strand_id
1 'polypeptide(L)'
;MKRFIVTVAVVCLASTGVALAQEHWTEGPVWSVSFYRTTPGHFDDYMKYLRTHYIITTAEAKKQGLILDSKVFVKTPNDANDWDVAIATLYPSYGKALDYNAGDDAKGKAIQAQHWKTPDQAKQREMTAPRFEMRKFVATTYTREVNLRPMP
;
A
#
# COMPACT_ATOMS: atom_id res chain seq x y z
N MET A 1 13.25 60.25 40.69
CA MET A 1 13.10 58.75 40.48
C MET A 1 13.04 58.49 38.98
N LYS A 2 14.18 58.02 38.40
CA LYS A 2 14.31 57.75 36.96
C LYS A 2 13.96 56.24 36.76
N ARG A 3 12.88 55.95 36.00
CA ARG A 3 12.49 54.57 35.63
C ARG A 3 13.25 54.17 34.35
N PHE A 4 14.15 53.18 34.48
CA PHE A 4 14.78 52.53 33.34
C PHE A 4 13.82 51.48 32.76
N ILE A 5 13.43 51.66 31.50
CA ILE A 5 12.72 50.67 30.71
C ILE A 5 13.77 49.85 30.01
N VAL A 6 13.89 48.56 30.40
CA VAL A 6 14.74 47.59 29.71
C VAL A 6 13.89 46.92 28.63
N THR A 7 14.16 47.24 27.38
CA THR A 7 13.56 46.61 26.22
C THR A 7 14.33 45.30 25.91
N VAL A 8 13.71 44.18 26.20
CA VAL A 8 14.26 42.84 25.83
C VAL A 8 13.87 42.56 24.37
N ALA A 9 14.83 42.63 23.47
CA ALA A 9 14.69 42.22 22.08
C ALA A 9 14.76 40.69 22.02
N VAL A 10 13.62 40.01 21.75
CA VAL A 10 13.56 38.59 21.47
C VAL A 10 14.00 38.38 20.00
N VAL A 11 15.21 37.90 19.82
CA VAL A 11 15.72 37.49 18.50
C VAL A 11 15.16 36.08 18.22
N CYS A 12 14.09 35.98 17.40
CA CYS A 12 13.63 34.73 16.83
C CYS A 12 14.65 34.26 15.78
N LEU A 13 15.52 33.33 16.15
CA LEU A 13 16.31 32.54 15.20
C LEU A 13 15.34 31.62 14.43
N ALA A 14 14.94 32.07 13.24
CA ALA A 14 14.32 31.21 12.28
C ALA A 14 15.37 30.18 11.80
N SER A 15 15.37 29.00 12.37
CA SER A 15 16.12 27.86 11.82
C SER A 15 15.50 27.49 10.47
N THR A 16 16.04 28.09 9.41
CA THR A 16 15.79 27.58 8.04
C THR A 16 16.42 26.19 7.96
N GLY A 17 15.61 25.17 8.21
CA GLY A 17 15.99 23.80 7.91
C GLY A 17 16.32 23.73 6.43
N VAL A 18 17.61 23.59 6.10
CA VAL A 18 18.05 23.28 4.74
C VAL A 18 17.49 21.89 4.45
N ALA A 19 16.36 21.82 3.76
CA ALA A 19 15.92 20.60 3.13
C ALA A 19 17.05 20.22 2.17
N LEU A 20 17.83 19.18 2.51
CA LEU A 20 18.80 18.60 1.59
C LEU A 20 18.01 18.13 0.37
N ALA A 21 18.00 18.96 -0.67
CA ALA A 21 17.36 18.61 -1.93
C ALA A 21 18.08 17.38 -2.47
N GLN A 22 17.31 16.31 -2.70
CA GLN A 22 17.85 15.11 -3.35
C GLN A 22 18.35 15.50 -4.73
N GLU A 23 19.67 15.56 -4.88
CA GLU A 23 20.33 16.12 -6.06
C GLU A 23 20.12 15.27 -7.30
N HIS A 24 20.06 13.95 -7.14
CA HIS A 24 20.13 12.98 -8.25
C HIS A 24 18.80 12.32 -8.60
N TRP A 25 17.80 12.38 -7.76
CA TRP A 25 16.51 11.72 -7.95
C TRP A 25 15.37 12.42 -7.21
N THR A 26 14.13 12.08 -7.57
CA THR A 26 12.91 12.49 -6.85
C THR A 26 12.13 11.27 -6.40
N GLU A 27 11.43 11.42 -5.29
CA GLU A 27 10.56 10.36 -4.75
C GLU A 27 9.34 10.15 -5.64
N GLY A 28 9.06 8.89 -5.92
CA GLY A 28 7.85 8.42 -6.57
C GLY A 28 6.89 7.71 -5.61
N PRO A 29 5.87 7.05 -6.15
CA PRO A 29 4.92 6.26 -5.39
C PRO A 29 5.55 5.00 -4.77
N VAL A 30 4.78 4.31 -3.92
CA VAL A 30 5.25 3.16 -3.15
C VAL A 30 4.47 1.91 -3.54
N TRP A 31 5.18 0.87 -3.92
CA TRP A 31 4.65 -0.47 -4.11
C TRP A 31 4.64 -1.25 -2.79
N SER A 32 3.48 -1.77 -2.43
CA SER A 32 3.36 -2.88 -1.48
C SER A 32 3.25 -4.17 -2.29
N VAL A 33 4.21 -5.07 -2.14
CA VAL A 33 4.24 -6.33 -2.89
C VAL A 33 4.14 -7.49 -1.92
N SER A 34 3.03 -8.21 -1.97
CA SER A 34 2.79 -9.40 -1.15
C SER A 34 3.01 -10.66 -1.98
N PHE A 35 3.85 -11.55 -1.48
CA PHE A 35 4.26 -12.80 -2.12
C PHE A 35 3.53 -13.97 -1.51
N TYR A 36 3.09 -14.86 -2.38
CA TYR A 36 2.33 -16.05 -2.01
C TYR A 36 2.89 -17.29 -2.72
N ARG A 37 2.79 -18.42 -2.05
CA ARG A 37 2.99 -19.74 -2.64
C ARG A 37 1.66 -20.44 -2.76
N THR A 38 1.24 -20.82 -3.97
CA THR A 38 0.02 -21.59 -4.15
C THR A 38 0.21 -23.01 -3.63
N THR A 39 -0.83 -23.56 -3.04
CA THR A 39 -0.85 -24.96 -2.63
C THR A 39 -0.84 -25.84 -3.89
N PRO A 40 -0.09 -26.95 -3.92
CA PRO A 40 -0.04 -27.82 -5.08
C PRO A 40 -1.44 -28.19 -5.59
N GLY A 41 -1.66 -27.98 -6.89
CA GLY A 41 -2.96 -28.21 -7.55
C GLY A 41 -3.94 -27.04 -7.50
N HIS A 42 -3.70 -25.97 -6.71
CA HIS A 42 -4.63 -24.85 -6.53
C HIS A 42 -4.23 -23.55 -7.24
N PHE A 43 -3.23 -23.58 -8.14
CA PHE A 43 -2.82 -22.38 -8.86
C PHE A 43 -3.96 -21.77 -9.67
N ASP A 44 -4.65 -22.58 -10.49
CA ASP A 44 -5.75 -22.11 -11.33
C ASP A 44 -6.96 -21.66 -10.50
N ASP A 45 -7.26 -22.34 -9.41
CA ASP A 45 -8.32 -21.93 -8.46
C ASP A 45 -8.02 -20.57 -7.85
N TYR A 46 -6.76 -20.36 -7.47
CA TYR A 46 -6.33 -19.06 -6.92
C TYR A 46 -6.38 -17.96 -7.99
N MET A 47 -5.94 -18.21 -9.21
CA MET A 47 -6.05 -17.24 -10.31
C MET A 47 -7.51 -16.92 -10.63
N LYS A 48 -8.42 -17.91 -10.59
CA LYS A 48 -9.86 -17.70 -10.70
C LYS A 48 -10.40 -16.83 -9.56
N TYR A 49 -9.96 -17.07 -8.31
CA TYR A 49 -10.31 -16.27 -7.14
C TYR A 49 -9.87 -14.80 -7.34
N LEU A 50 -8.64 -14.56 -7.78
CA LEU A 50 -8.13 -13.21 -8.05
C LEU A 50 -8.96 -12.51 -9.14
N ARG A 51 -9.30 -13.19 -10.21
CA ARG A 51 -10.13 -12.65 -11.29
C ARG A 51 -11.53 -12.29 -10.81
N THR A 52 -12.12 -13.11 -9.93
CA THR A 52 -13.51 -12.93 -9.48
C THR A 52 -13.63 -11.88 -8.39
N HIS A 53 -12.64 -11.76 -7.50
CA HIS A 53 -12.74 -10.92 -6.30
C HIS A 53 -11.74 -9.77 -6.28
N TYR A 54 -10.46 -10.06 -6.51
CA TYR A 54 -9.40 -9.06 -6.37
C TYR A 54 -9.50 -7.95 -7.43
N ILE A 55 -9.68 -8.28 -8.71
CA ILE A 55 -9.77 -7.29 -9.79
C ILE A 55 -10.91 -6.31 -9.55
N ILE A 56 -12.08 -6.80 -9.12
CA ILE A 56 -13.27 -5.97 -8.92
C ILE A 56 -13.04 -4.99 -7.76
N THR A 57 -12.55 -5.48 -6.62
CA THR A 57 -12.34 -4.65 -5.43
C THR A 57 -11.20 -3.65 -5.61
N THR A 58 -10.13 -4.02 -6.31
CA THR A 58 -9.01 -3.11 -6.61
C THR A 58 -9.36 -2.06 -7.66
N ALA A 59 -10.18 -2.40 -8.66
CA ALA A 59 -10.69 -1.42 -9.62
C ALA A 59 -11.51 -0.33 -8.92
N GLU A 60 -12.37 -0.70 -7.98
CA GLU A 60 -13.13 0.27 -7.19
C GLU A 60 -12.25 1.06 -6.22
N ALA A 61 -11.27 0.42 -5.59
CA ALA A 61 -10.28 1.10 -4.73
C ALA A 61 -9.47 2.16 -5.51
N LYS A 62 -9.08 1.84 -6.75
CA LYS A 62 -8.40 2.77 -7.65
C LYS A 62 -9.31 3.95 -8.02
N LYS A 63 -10.56 3.70 -8.38
CA LYS A 63 -11.55 4.72 -8.70
C LYS A 63 -11.81 5.68 -7.54
N GLN A 64 -11.79 5.18 -6.29
CA GLN A 64 -11.97 5.98 -5.09
C GLN A 64 -10.69 6.64 -4.58
N GLY A 65 -9.55 6.48 -5.27
CA GLY A 65 -8.26 7.09 -4.93
C GLY A 65 -7.57 6.48 -3.71
N LEU A 66 -7.94 5.25 -3.31
CA LEU A 66 -7.27 4.53 -2.24
C LEU A 66 -5.91 3.99 -2.68
N ILE A 67 -5.80 3.62 -3.95
CA ILE A 67 -4.58 3.11 -4.59
C ILE A 67 -4.41 3.77 -5.96
N LEU A 68 -3.18 3.79 -6.47
CA LEU A 68 -2.87 4.29 -7.82
C LEU A 68 -2.95 3.19 -8.86
N ASP A 69 -2.45 1.99 -8.54
CA ASP A 69 -2.44 0.84 -9.45
C ASP A 69 -2.40 -0.48 -8.68
N SER A 70 -2.69 -1.58 -9.39
CA SER A 70 -2.48 -2.93 -8.86
C SER A 70 -2.09 -3.89 -9.99
N LYS A 71 -1.19 -4.84 -9.67
CA LYS A 71 -0.68 -5.83 -10.61
C LYS A 71 -0.59 -7.19 -9.94
N VAL A 72 -0.73 -8.25 -10.74
CA VAL A 72 -0.45 -9.61 -10.32
C VAL A 72 0.72 -10.12 -11.16
N PHE A 73 1.72 -10.67 -10.50
CA PHE A 73 2.88 -11.29 -11.14
C PHE A 73 2.88 -12.78 -10.82
N VAL A 74 3.33 -13.58 -11.77
CA VAL A 74 3.50 -15.02 -11.62
C VAL A 74 4.90 -15.40 -12.08
N LYS A 75 5.47 -16.42 -11.44
CA LYS A 75 6.74 -17.01 -11.84
C LYS A 75 6.76 -18.50 -11.53
N THR A 76 7.69 -19.23 -12.16
CA THR A 76 8.06 -20.57 -11.71
C THR A 76 8.91 -20.43 -10.44
N PRO A 77 8.54 -21.07 -9.32
CA PRO A 77 9.33 -20.97 -8.09
C PRO A 77 10.63 -21.75 -8.19
N ASN A 78 11.68 -21.27 -7.51
CA ASN A 78 13.00 -21.88 -7.51
C ASN A 78 13.08 -23.08 -6.55
N ASP A 79 12.32 -23.02 -5.45
CA ASP A 79 12.27 -24.07 -4.42
C ASP A 79 10.93 -24.10 -3.71
N ALA A 80 10.79 -24.96 -2.71
CA ALA A 80 9.53 -25.18 -1.97
C ALA A 80 9.09 -23.96 -1.14
N ASN A 81 10.00 -23.08 -0.77
CA ASN A 81 9.73 -21.89 0.05
C ASN A 81 9.58 -20.62 -0.79
N ASP A 82 9.90 -20.68 -2.07
CA ASP A 82 9.81 -19.57 -3.00
C ASP A 82 8.35 -19.32 -3.40
N TRP A 83 8.05 -18.08 -3.76
CA TRP A 83 6.71 -17.68 -4.20
C TRP A 83 6.47 -18.00 -5.68
N ASP A 84 5.22 -18.11 -6.07
CA ASP A 84 4.79 -18.26 -7.47
C ASP A 84 3.80 -17.16 -7.90
N VAL A 85 3.12 -16.51 -6.95
CA VAL A 85 2.21 -15.39 -7.20
C VAL A 85 2.59 -14.21 -6.33
N ALA A 86 2.73 -13.02 -6.94
CA ALA A 86 2.89 -11.78 -6.21
C ALA A 86 1.76 -10.80 -6.57
N ILE A 87 1.23 -10.15 -5.54
CA ILE A 87 0.22 -9.09 -5.67
C ILE A 87 0.88 -7.78 -5.30
N ALA A 88 0.98 -6.86 -6.26
CA ALA A 88 1.54 -5.53 -6.07
C ALA A 88 0.45 -4.47 -6.08
N THR A 89 0.46 -3.59 -5.09
CA THR A 89 -0.45 -2.45 -4.98
C THR A 89 0.36 -1.17 -4.86
N LEU A 90 0.07 -0.19 -5.72
CA LEU A 90 0.75 1.10 -5.77
C LEU A 90 0.00 2.14 -4.96
N TYR A 91 0.67 2.73 -3.99
CA TYR A 91 0.17 3.82 -3.14
C TYR A 91 0.88 5.14 -3.43
N PRO A 92 0.22 6.30 -3.21
CA PRO A 92 0.87 7.60 -3.40
C PRO A 92 2.12 7.82 -2.54
N SER A 93 2.18 7.22 -1.35
CA SER A 93 3.28 7.38 -0.40
C SER A 93 3.33 6.23 0.61
N TYR A 94 4.41 6.15 1.41
CA TYR A 94 4.50 5.23 2.55
C TYR A 94 3.38 5.48 3.57
N GLY A 95 3.06 6.74 3.87
CA GLY A 95 1.96 7.05 4.79
C GLY A 95 0.61 6.50 4.31
N LYS A 96 0.33 6.58 2.99
CA LYS A 96 -0.88 5.97 2.43
C LYS A 96 -0.86 4.44 2.44
N ALA A 97 0.31 3.83 2.40
CA ALA A 97 0.45 2.36 2.43
C ALA A 97 0.42 1.76 3.85
N LEU A 98 0.88 2.51 4.86
CA LEU A 98 1.19 1.98 6.19
C LEU A 98 0.40 2.63 7.33
N ASP A 99 0.06 3.93 7.21
CA ASP A 99 -0.61 4.65 8.28
C ASP A 99 -2.12 4.41 8.26
N TYR A 100 -2.70 4.25 9.45
CA TYR A 100 -4.15 4.16 9.57
C TYR A 100 -4.82 5.49 9.25
N ASN A 101 -5.81 5.45 8.35
CA ASN A 101 -6.67 6.57 8.04
C ASN A 101 -8.15 6.13 8.10
N ALA A 102 -8.92 6.72 8.99
CA ALA A 102 -10.32 6.33 9.21
C ALA A 102 -11.21 6.50 7.97
N GLY A 103 -10.94 7.53 7.14
CA GLY A 103 -11.68 7.76 5.90
C GLY A 103 -11.38 6.71 4.84
N ASP A 104 -10.10 6.34 4.68
CA ASP A 104 -9.67 5.31 3.76
C ASP A 104 -10.16 3.92 4.22
N ASP A 105 -10.12 3.63 5.51
CA ASP A 105 -10.68 2.40 6.10
C ASP A 105 -12.19 2.27 5.86
N ALA A 106 -12.95 3.35 6.07
CA ALA A 106 -14.39 3.37 5.81
C ALA A 106 -14.70 3.10 4.31
N LYS A 107 -13.95 3.70 3.38
CA LYS A 107 -14.07 3.42 1.94
C LYS A 107 -13.74 1.95 1.62
N GLY A 108 -12.65 1.43 2.16
CA GLY A 108 -12.27 0.03 1.99
C GLY A 108 -13.35 -0.93 2.47
N LYS A 109 -13.92 -0.70 3.65
CA LYS A 109 -15.04 -1.49 4.18
C LYS A 109 -16.29 -1.40 3.31
N ALA A 110 -16.61 -0.22 2.78
CA ALA A 110 -17.75 -0.03 1.87
C ALA A 110 -17.56 -0.82 0.56
N ILE A 111 -16.37 -0.81 -0.03
CA ILE A 111 -16.03 -1.60 -1.22
C ILE A 111 -16.24 -3.10 -0.93
N GLN A 112 -15.73 -3.60 0.19
CA GLN A 112 -15.90 -4.99 0.58
C GLN A 112 -17.38 -5.34 0.83
N ALA A 113 -18.13 -4.47 1.52
CA ALA A 113 -19.55 -4.68 1.77
C ALA A 113 -20.36 -4.74 0.46
N GLN A 114 -20.05 -3.89 -0.50
CA GLN A 114 -20.69 -3.90 -1.82
C GLN A 114 -20.36 -5.18 -2.60
N HIS A 115 -19.07 -5.56 -2.61
CA HIS A 115 -18.61 -6.75 -3.33
C HIS A 115 -19.23 -8.05 -2.78
N TRP A 116 -19.21 -8.22 -1.45
CA TRP A 116 -19.72 -9.40 -0.78
C TRP A 116 -21.23 -9.34 -0.50
N LYS A 117 -21.89 -8.22 -0.85
CA LYS A 117 -23.33 -7.99 -0.61
C LYS A 117 -23.72 -8.14 0.86
N THR A 118 -22.83 -7.83 1.78
CA THR A 118 -23.05 -7.82 3.21
C THR A 118 -22.09 -6.85 3.91
N PRO A 119 -22.57 -6.01 4.86
CA PRO A 119 -21.70 -5.18 5.69
C PRO A 119 -21.06 -5.96 6.86
N ASP A 120 -21.53 -7.19 7.13
CA ASP A 120 -21.05 -8.02 8.23
C ASP A 120 -19.62 -8.56 7.91
N GLN A 121 -18.63 -8.03 8.65
CA GLN A 121 -17.24 -8.40 8.47
C GLN A 121 -16.93 -9.85 8.86
N ALA A 122 -17.72 -10.47 9.76
CA ALA A 122 -17.54 -11.87 10.11
C ALA A 122 -17.91 -12.76 8.91
N LYS A 123 -19.07 -12.48 8.30
CA LYS A 123 -19.50 -13.16 7.08
C LYS A 123 -18.52 -12.93 5.92
N GLN A 124 -18.00 -11.71 5.74
CA GLN A 124 -16.98 -11.44 4.72
C GLN A 124 -15.71 -12.27 4.94
N ARG A 125 -15.26 -12.44 6.20
CA ARG A 125 -14.12 -13.31 6.54
C ARG A 125 -14.37 -14.76 6.18
N GLU A 126 -15.55 -15.30 6.49
CA GLU A 126 -15.95 -16.65 6.12
C GLU A 126 -15.94 -16.84 4.60
N MET A 127 -16.52 -15.91 3.83
CA MET A 127 -16.55 -15.95 2.37
C MET A 127 -15.16 -15.85 1.72
N THR A 128 -14.22 -15.23 2.41
CA THR A 128 -12.82 -15.10 1.93
C THR A 128 -11.90 -16.23 2.43
N ALA A 129 -12.34 -17.03 3.41
CA ALA A 129 -11.53 -18.08 4.02
C ALA A 129 -10.98 -19.12 3.01
N PRO A 130 -11.70 -19.54 1.95
CA PRO A 130 -11.19 -20.52 1.00
C PRO A 130 -9.85 -20.15 0.36
N ARG A 131 -9.54 -18.85 0.25
CA ARG A 131 -8.23 -18.41 -0.29
C ARG A 131 -7.03 -18.89 0.52
N PHE A 132 -7.21 -19.16 1.83
CA PHE A 132 -6.13 -19.63 2.70
C PHE A 132 -5.76 -21.09 2.47
N GLU A 133 -6.67 -21.87 1.90
CA GLU A 133 -6.41 -23.23 1.46
C GLU A 133 -5.66 -23.26 0.13
N MET A 134 -5.93 -22.27 -0.74
CA MET A 134 -5.33 -22.17 -2.07
C MET A 134 -3.90 -21.66 -2.04
N ARG A 135 -3.47 -20.96 -0.97
CA ARG A 135 -2.15 -20.32 -0.91
C ARG A 135 -1.61 -20.14 0.50
N LYS A 136 -0.31 -20.06 0.62
CA LYS A 136 0.42 -19.64 1.82
C LYS A 136 1.01 -18.26 1.60
N PHE A 137 0.97 -17.43 2.62
CA PHE A 137 1.69 -16.15 2.63
C PHE A 137 3.18 -16.40 2.82
N VAL A 138 4.02 -15.74 2.02
CA VAL A 138 5.49 -15.82 2.10
C VAL A 138 6.06 -14.59 2.76
N ALA A 139 5.80 -13.40 2.18
CA ALA A 139 6.33 -12.14 2.67
C ALA A 139 5.55 -10.95 2.09
N THR A 140 5.74 -9.78 2.68
CA THR A 140 5.40 -8.49 2.05
C THR A 140 6.62 -7.59 2.08
N THR A 141 6.87 -6.88 0.98
CA THR A 141 7.89 -5.84 0.89
C THR A 141 7.27 -4.52 0.43
N TYR A 142 7.90 -3.42 0.82
CA TYR A 142 7.53 -2.08 0.39
C TYR A 142 8.72 -1.46 -0.33
N THR A 143 8.50 -1.03 -1.57
CA THR A 143 9.52 -0.41 -2.41
C THR A 143 9.01 0.90 -2.97
N ARG A 144 9.87 1.92 -2.96
CA ARG A 144 9.55 3.22 -3.56
C ARG A 144 10.12 3.31 -4.96
N GLU A 145 9.33 3.79 -5.89
CA GLU A 145 9.84 4.25 -7.17
C GLU A 145 10.66 5.52 -6.97
N VAL A 146 11.72 5.66 -7.71
CA VAL A 146 12.53 6.88 -7.78
C VAL A 146 12.67 7.30 -9.23
N ASN A 147 12.56 8.61 -9.47
CA ASN A 147 12.79 9.19 -10.78
C ASN A 147 14.18 9.80 -10.81
N LEU A 148 15.11 9.21 -11.54
CA LEU A 148 16.46 9.75 -11.71
C LEU A 148 16.39 11.07 -12.49
N ARG A 149 17.11 12.07 -12.01
CA ARG A 149 17.23 13.35 -12.73
C ARG A 149 18.22 13.19 -13.89
N PRO A 150 17.97 13.83 -15.03
CA PRO A 150 18.95 13.87 -16.12
C PRO A 150 20.26 14.47 -15.63
N MET A 151 21.38 13.97 -16.17
CA MET A 151 22.67 14.61 -15.99
C MET A 151 22.65 15.98 -16.67
N PRO A 152 23.29 17.02 -16.07
CA PRO A 152 23.39 18.33 -16.67
C PRO A 152 24.20 18.32 -17.97
#